data_dda364cf0f42901dc6147930c53f9ee7
#
_entry.id   dda364cf0f42901dc6147930c53f9ee7
#
_cell.length_a   1.000
_cell.length_b   1.000
_cell.length_c   1.000
_cell.angle_alpha   90.00
_cell.angle_beta   90.00
_cell.angle_gamma   90.00
#
_symmetry.space_group_name_H-M   'P 1'
#
loop_
_entity.id
_entity.type
_entity.pdbx_description
1 polymer ?
#
loop_
_entity_poly.entity_id
_entity_poly.type
_entity_poly.pdbx_seq_one_letter_code
_entity_poly.pdbx_strand_id
1 'polypeptide(L)'
;RYTYVKVTSGVLRARDEVRTISGVCKVAAILAPQGDRLLPMGEAHAGQTAALAGLSARPGEQIGDGFGLEAPETVPLMSVQVEPTAPLTQSALLAHLREMEEEDPLLSVRPEADGVSVGVMGAVQVEVLQGILAARFGDVVRMCPPHVLYKETIAAPVVGIGHYEPLRHYAEVWLKLE
;
A
#
# COMPACT_ATOMS: atom_id res chain seq x y z
N ARG A 1 -14.84 6.02 -5.72
CA ARG A 1 -13.38 6.07 -5.57
C ARG A 1 -12.74 6.65 -6.82
N TYR A 2 -11.73 7.51 -6.63
CA TYR A 2 -10.94 8.10 -7.70
C TYR A 2 -9.46 7.83 -7.45
N THR A 3 -8.71 7.62 -8.53
CA THR A 3 -7.26 7.52 -8.49
C THR A 3 -6.67 8.81 -9.07
N TYR A 4 -5.92 9.55 -8.27
CA TYR A 4 -5.22 10.75 -8.74
C TYR A 4 -3.95 10.36 -9.47
N VAL A 5 -3.77 10.90 -10.67
CA VAL A 5 -2.62 10.64 -11.52
C VAL A 5 -1.98 11.93 -12.01
N LYS A 6 -0.66 11.91 -12.19
CA LYS A 6 0.09 12.92 -12.92
C LYS A 6 0.40 12.38 -14.30
N VAL A 7 -0.09 13.02 -15.35
CA VAL A 7 0.26 12.66 -16.73
C VAL A 7 1.66 13.18 -17.01
N THR A 8 2.63 12.30 -17.22
CA THR A 8 4.03 12.66 -17.48
C THR A 8 4.32 12.80 -18.98
N SER A 9 3.63 12.02 -19.81
CA SER A 9 3.77 12.06 -21.26
C SER A 9 2.47 11.64 -21.95
N GLY A 10 2.28 12.09 -23.18
CA GLY A 10 1.12 11.72 -24.00
C GLY A 10 -0.18 12.42 -23.58
N VAL A 11 -1.28 11.78 -23.91
CA VAL A 11 -2.65 12.24 -23.64
C VAL A 11 -3.47 11.04 -23.18
N LEU A 12 -4.22 11.22 -22.10
CA LEU A 12 -5.14 10.23 -21.56
C LEU A 12 -6.58 10.68 -21.81
N ARG A 13 -7.41 9.80 -22.37
CA ARG A 13 -8.82 10.07 -22.68
C ARG A 13 -9.75 9.18 -21.90
N ALA A 14 -10.97 9.65 -21.69
CA ALA A 14 -12.03 8.81 -21.16
C ALA A 14 -12.28 7.62 -22.11
N ARG A 15 -12.45 6.43 -21.52
CA ARG A 15 -12.61 5.12 -22.19
C ARG A 15 -11.31 4.51 -22.74
N ASP A 16 -10.17 5.16 -22.61
CA ASP A 16 -8.88 4.53 -22.92
C ASP A 16 -8.67 3.29 -22.06
N GLU A 17 -8.00 2.30 -22.64
CA GLU A 17 -7.48 1.16 -21.93
C GLU A 17 -6.03 1.44 -21.56
N VAL A 18 -5.73 1.33 -20.28
CA VAL A 18 -4.40 1.59 -19.72
C VAL A 18 -3.88 0.36 -19.00
N ARG A 19 -2.57 0.12 -19.09
CA ARG A 19 -1.90 -0.94 -18.36
C ARG A 19 -1.56 -0.49 -16.96
N THR A 20 -1.82 -1.37 -16.00
CA THR A 20 -1.44 -1.25 -14.59
C THR A 20 -0.72 -2.54 -14.18
N ILE A 21 -0.13 -2.60 -13.01
CA ILE A 21 0.46 -3.84 -12.45
C ILE A 21 -0.60 -4.95 -12.33
N SER A 22 -1.85 -4.57 -12.03
CA SER A 22 -2.97 -5.50 -11.89
C SER A 22 -3.56 -5.97 -13.23
N GLY A 23 -3.10 -5.41 -14.37
CA GLY A 23 -3.58 -5.74 -15.70
C GLY A 23 -4.10 -4.53 -16.48
N VAL A 24 -4.90 -4.76 -17.49
CA VAL A 24 -5.49 -3.70 -18.31
C VAL A 24 -6.78 -3.20 -17.65
N CYS A 25 -6.84 -1.89 -17.41
CA CYS A 25 -8.00 -1.21 -16.83
C CYS A 25 -8.57 -0.21 -17.83
N LYS A 26 -9.90 -0.02 -17.81
CA LYS A 26 -10.57 0.99 -18.63
C LYS A 26 -10.86 2.23 -17.81
N VAL A 27 -10.43 3.39 -18.29
CA VAL A 27 -10.73 4.69 -17.71
C VAL A 27 -12.20 5.02 -17.89
N ALA A 28 -12.99 4.97 -16.84
CA ALA A 28 -14.43 5.26 -16.92
C ALA A 28 -14.71 6.76 -17.09
N ALA A 29 -14.00 7.61 -16.37
CA ALA A 29 -14.10 9.06 -16.46
C ALA A 29 -12.79 9.74 -16.04
N ILE A 30 -12.57 10.94 -16.56
CA ILE A 30 -11.47 11.84 -16.21
C ILE A 30 -12.05 13.12 -15.61
N LEU A 31 -11.52 13.53 -14.49
CA LEU A 31 -11.95 14.73 -13.77
C LEU A 31 -10.73 15.60 -13.47
N ALA A 32 -10.89 16.91 -13.63
CA ALA A 32 -9.89 17.89 -13.24
C ALA A 32 -10.11 18.30 -11.77
N PRO A 33 -9.12 18.11 -10.88
CA PRO A 33 -9.22 18.64 -9.52
C PRO A 33 -9.11 20.15 -9.53
N GLN A 34 -10.07 20.82 -8.92
CA GLN A 34 -10.14 22.27 -8.82
C GLN A 34 -10.59 22.70 -7.42
N GLY A 35 -9.64 22.88 -6.52
CA GLY A 35 -9.91 23.02 -5.09
C GLY A 35 -10.64 21.78 -4.55
N ASP A 36 -11.78 21.96 -3.91
CA ASP A 36 -12.59 20.87 -3.34
C ASP A 36 -13.51 20.18 -4.36
N ARG A 37 -13.47 20.60 -5.63
CA ARG A 37 -14.37 20.08 -6.67
C ARG A 37 -13.62 19.30 -7.71
N LEU A 38 -14.32 18.30 -8.25
CA LEU A 38 -13.87 17.51 -9.40
C LEU A 38 -14.76 17.87 -10.59
N LEU A 39 -14.19 18.48 -11.61
CA LEU A 39 -14.92 18.87 -12.83
C LEU A 39 -14.67 17.87 -13.95
N PRO A 40 -15.71 17.47 -14.71
CA PRO A 40 -15.53 16.61 -15.87
C PRO A 40 -14.51 17.16 -16.85
N MET A 41 -13.62 16.29 -17.35
CA MET A 41 -12.56 16.60 -18.28
C MET A 41 -12.58 15.53 -19.38
N GLY A 42 -12.52 15.94 -20.64
CA GLY A 42 -12.55 15.02 -21.79
C GLY A 42 -11.24 14.25 -21.96
N GLU A 43 -10.12 14.94 -21.76
CA GLU A 43 -8.77 14.41 -21.87
C GLU A 43 -7.80 15.13 -20.95
N ALA A 44 -6.74 14.43 -20.51
CA ALA A 44 -5.67 14.98 -19.70
C ALA A 44 -4.34 14.88 -20.46
N HIS A 45 -3.61 16.00 -20.55
CA HIS A 45 -2.34 16.12 -21.24
C HIS A 45 -1.13 16.02 -20.30
N ALA A 46 0.03 15.75 -20.90
CA ALA A 46 1.31 15.80 -20.19
C ALA A 46 1.45 17.09 -19.37
N GLY A 47 1.87 16.95 -18.11
CA GLY A 47 1.98 18.04 -17.15
C GLY A 47 0.73 18.27 -16.29
N GLN A 48 -0.42 17.70 -16.64
CA GLN A 48 -1.66 17.86 -15.88
C GLN A 48 -1.83 16.76 -14.81
N THR A 49 -2.55 17.10 -13.74
CA THR A 49 -3.05 16.16 -12.74
C THR A 49 -4.53 15.90 -13.00
N ALA A 50 -4.95 14.65 -12.94
CA ALA A 50 -6.32 14.25 -13.14
C ALA A 50 -6.76 13.22 -12.09
N ALA A 51 -8.06 13.19 -11.79
CA ALA A 51 -8.69 12.16 -11.00
C ALA A 51 -9.42 11.19 -11.96
N LEU A 52 -9.04 9.93 -11.93
CA LEU A 52 -9.57 8.89 -12.80
C LEU A 52 -10.56 8.00 -12.06
N ALA A 53 -11.70 7.73 -12.67
CA ALA A 53 -12.64 6.71 -12.23
C ALA A 53 -12.41 5.40 -13.00
N GLY A 54 -12.68 4.26 -12.34
CA GLY A 54 -12.58 2.94 -12.96
C GLY A 54 -11.18 2.35 -12.96
N LEU A 55 -10.21 3.01 -12.32
CA LEU A 55 -8.84 2.55 -12.24
C LEU A 55 -8.58 1.84 -10.89
N SER A 56 -7.89 0.71 -10.96
CA SER A 56 -7.37 0.00 -9.79
C SER A 56 -5.84 0.04 -9.84
N ALA A 57 -5.27 1.11 -9.33
CA ALA A 57 -3.83 1.31 -9.25
C ALA A 57 -3.45 1.74 -7.83
N ARG A 58 -2.22 1.40 -7.41
CA ARG A 58 -1.66 1.79 -6.12
C ARG A 58 -0.93 3.14 -6.22
N PRO A 59 -0.82 3.89 -5.13
CA PRO A 59 0.05 5.07 -5.10
C PRO A 59 1.48 4.72 -5.50
N GLY A 60 2.08 5.56 -6.37
CA GLY A 60 3.42 5.33 -6.91
C GLY A 60 3.48 4.38 -8.11
N GLU A 61 2.37 3.71 -8.46
CA GLU A 61 2.31 2.83 -9.62
C GLU A 61 2.35 3.62 -10.93
N GLN A 62 3.13 3.13 -11.89
CA GLN A 62 3.12 3.65 -13.24
C GLN A 62 1.95 3.07 -14.04
N ILE A 63 1.27 3.94 -14.79
CA ILE A 63 0.12 3.60 -15.62
C ILE A 63 0.47 3.88 -17.07
N GLY A 64 0.19 2.92 -17.96
CA GLY A 64 0.46 3.00 -19.40
C GLY A 64 1.81 2.40 -19.80
N ASP A 65 2.23 2.67 -21.03
CA ASP A 65 3.42 2.07 -21.67
C ASP A 65 4.70 2.90 -21.45
N GLY A 66 4.81 3.65 -20.36
CA GLY A 66 5.96 4.47 -20.04
C GLY A 66 7.17 3.66 -19.58
N PHE A 67 8.34 4.31 -19.52
CA PHE A 67 9.53 3.74 -18.88
C PHE A 67 9.34 3.77 -17.37
N GLY A 68 9.52 2.60 -16.70
CA GLY A 68 9.39 2.48 -15.26
C GLY A 68 10.33 3.46 -14.54
N LEU A 69 9.75 4.44 -13.89
CA LEU A 69 10.43 5.14 -12.83
C LEU A 69 10.34 4.21 -11.62
N GLU A 70 11.46 3.67 -11.18
CA GLU A 70 11.49 2.99 -9.89
C GLU A 70 11.07 4.00 -8.83
N ALA A 71 9.90 3.76 -8.21
CA ALA A 71 9.51 4.53 -7.05
C ALA A 71 10.59 4.33 -5.97
N PRO A 72 11.04 5.38 -5.28
CA PRO A 72 11.99 5.20 -4.19
C PRO A 72 11.40 4.20 -3.19
N GLU A 73 12.17 3.17 -2.86
CA GLU A 73 11.78 2.15 -1.90
C GLU A 73 11.79 2.74 -0.48
N THR A 74 10.76 3.51 -0.18
CA THR A 74 10.54 4.03 1.17
C THR A 74 9.92 2.93 2.00
N VAL A 75 10.57 2.60 3.11
CA VAL A 75 10.08 1.59 4.06
C VAL A 75 9.79 2.26 5.41
N PRO A 76 8.77 1.80 6.15
CA PRO A 76 8.52 2.33 7.49
C PRO A 76 9.71 2.05 8.41
N LEU A 77 10.02 3.00 9.28
CA LEU A 77 11.13 2.89 10.24
C LEU A 77 10.69 2.25 11.56
N MET A 78 9.42 2.31 11.87
CA MET A 78 8.83 1.83 13.11
C MET A 78 7.57 1.04 12.83
N SER A 79 7.19 0.19 13.77
CA SER A 79 5.91 -0.52 13.78
C SER A 79 5.15 -0.22 15.05
N VAL A 80 3.84 -0.11 14.92
CA VAL A 80 2.90 0.10 16.03
C VAL A 80 1.85 -0.99 16.01
N GLN A 81 1.60 -1.61 17.13
CA GLN A 81 0.47 -2.50 17.29
C GLN A 81 -0.78 -1.68 17.64
N VAL A 82 -1.84 -1.89 16.86
CA VAL A 82 -3.15 -1.28 17.04
C VAL A 82 -4.10 -2.34 17.56
N GLU A 83 -4.62 -2.14 18.76
CA GLU A 83 -5.54 -3.06 19.40
C GLU A 83 -6.97 -2.52 19.33
N PRO A 84 -7.94 -3.33 18.90
CA PRO A 84 -9.33 -2.90 18.88
C PRO A 84 -9.88 -2.79 20.29
N THR A 85 -10.68 -1.76 20.56
CA THR A 85 -11.43 -1.62 21.80
C THR A 85 -12.91 -1.92 21.54
N ALA A 86 -13.54 -2.71 22.41
CA ALA A 86 -14.94 -3.08 22.24
C ALA A 86 -15.85 -1.84 22.01
N PRO A 87 -16.79 -1.91 21.06
CA PRO A 87 -17.30 -3.08 20.36
C PRO A 87 -16.54 -3.45 19.06
N LEU A 88 -15.47 -2.73 18.69
CA LEU A 88 -14.69 -2.98 17.48
C LEU A 88 -14.04 -4.37 17.53
N THR A 89 -14.22 -5.14 16.46
CA THR A 89 -13.55 -6.45 16.30
C THR A 89 -12.22 -6.30 15.56
N GLN A 90 -11.30 -7.24 15.77
CA GLN A 90 -10.02 -7.25 15.07
C GLN A 90 -10.19 -7.35 13.54
N SER A 91 -11.17 -8.11 13.07
CA SER A 91 -11.45 -8.24 11.63
C SER A 91 -11.97 -6.94 11.01
N ALA A 92 -12.79 -6.19 11.74
CA ALA A 92 -13.26 -4.87 11.30
C ALA A 92 -12.11 -3.87 11.28
N LEU A 93 -11.30 -3.81 12.33
CA LEU A 93 -10.10 -2.97 12.38
C LEU A 93 -9.14 -3.29 11.22
N LEU A 94 -8.88 -4.58 10.96
CA LEU A 94 -8.03 -4.99 9.84
C LEU A 94 -8.59 -4.51 8.49
N ALA A 95 -9.91 -4.59 8.29
CA ALA A 95 -10.55 -4.12 7.07
C ALA A 95 -10.39 -2.60 6.88
N HIS A 96 -10.60 -1.81 7.95
CA HIS A 96 -10.43 -0.35 7.92
C HIS A 96 -8.96 0.05 7.67
N LEU A 97 -8.01 -0.61 8.33
CA LEU A 97 -6.58 -0.36 8.11
C LEU A 97 -6.13 -0.75 6.69
N ARG A 98 -6.66 -1.85 6.14
CA ARG A 98 -6.41 -2.23 4.74
C ARG A 98 -6.97 -1.22 3.75
N GLU A 99 -8.14 -0.63 4.02
CA GLU A 99 -8.67 0.46 3.20
C GLU A 99 -7.74 1.68 3.24
N MET A 100 -7.17 2.00 4.40
CA MET A 100 -6.18 3.08 4.52
C MET A 100 -4.85 2.74 3.84
N GLU A 101 -4.40 1.49 3.89
CA GLU A 101 -3.19 1.01 3.20
C GLU A 101 -3.30 1.15 1.67
N GLU A 102 -4.51 1.08 1.11
CA GLU A 102 -4.73 1.34 -0.32
C GLU A 102 -4.43 2.82 -0.69
N GLU A 103 -4.53 3.73 0.26
CA GLU A 103 -4.21 5.16 0.10
C GLU A 103 -2.74 5.46 0.46
N ASP A 104 -2.21 4.76 1.47
CA ASP A 104 -0.82 4.87 1.93
C ASP A 104 -0.20 3.48 2.11
N PRO A 105 0.48 2.93 1.09
CA PRO A 105 1.12 1.62 1.16
C PRO A 105 2.20 1.48 2.24
N LEU A 106 2.73 2.61 2.75
CA LEU A 106 3.73 2.61 3.83
C LEU A 106 3.17 2.13 5.17
N LEU A 107 1.84 2.11 5.32
CA LEU A 107 1.20 1.53 6.51
C LEU A 107 1.51 0.04 6.67
N SER A 108 1.86 -0.68 5.62
CA SER A 108 2.32 -2.09 5.69
C SER A 108 1.53 -2.90 6.72
N VAL A 109 0.23 -2.94 6.57
CA VAL A 109 -0.72 -3.52 7.53
C VAL A 109 -0.54 -5.03 7.65
N ARG A 110 -0.34 -5.55 8.85
CA ARG A 110 -0.16 -6.98 9.13
C ARG A 110 -1.06 -7.43 10.28
N PRO A 111 -1.80 -8.53 10.13
CA PRO A 111 -2.54 -9.09 11.26
C PRO A 111 -1.57 -9.70 12.29
N GLU A 112 -1.84 -9.47 13.58
CA GLU A 112 -1.14 -10.04 14.71
C GLU A 112 -2.12 -10.83 15.58
N ALA A 113 -1.62 -11.55 16.59
CA ALA A 113 -2.49 -12.36 17.47
C ALA A 113 -3.52 -11.51 18.22
N ASP A 114 -3.10 -10.38 18.78
CA ASP A 114 -3.92 -9.53 19.66
C ASP A 114 -4.24 -8.16 19.04
N GLY A 115 -4.13 -8.01 17.70
CA GLY A 115 -4.38 -6.74 17.04
C GLY A 115 -3.90 -6.70 15.60
N VAL A 116 -3.53 -5.51 15.16
CA VAL A 116 -3.01 -5.28 13.81
C VAL A 116 -1.75 -4.42 13.91
N SER A 117 -0.66 -4.89 13.31
CA SER A 117 0.59 -4.14 13.22
C SER A 117 0.56 -3.21 12.00
N VAL A 118 0.99 -1.97 12.18
CA VAL A 118 1.09 -0.97 11.10
C VAL A 118 2.46 -0.30 11.09
N GLY A 119 2.98 -0.05 9.89
CA GLY A 119 4.21 0.69 9.70
C GLY A 119 4.01 2.19 9.89
N VAL A 120 4.94 2.86 10.55
CA VAL A 120 4.94 4.31 10.73
C VAL A 120 6.36 4.88 10.59
N MET A 121 6.45 6.14 10.20
CA MET A 121 7.73 6.85 10.07
C MET A 121 8.15 7.54 11.37
N GLY A 122 7.23 7.74 12.32
CA GLY A 122 7.49 8.41 13.58
C GLY A 122 6.28 8.53 14.49
N ALA A 123 6.49 9.01 15.72
CA ALA A 123 5.46 9.07 16.76
C ALA A 123 4.26 9.97 16.36
N VAL A 124 4.49 11.07 15.67
CA VAL A 124 3.41 11.98 15.26
C VAL A 124 2.41 11.27 14.33
N GLN A 125 2.90 10.39 13.45
CA GLN A 125 2.03 9.63 12.55
C GLN A 125 1.08 8.68 13.31
N VAL A 126 1.48 8.20 14.48
CA VAL A 126 0.63 7.36 15.36
C VAL A 126 -0.60 8.14 15.81
N GLU A 127 -0.42 9.38 16.27
CA GLU A 127 -1.52 10.25 16.69
C GLU A 127 -2.45 10.60 15.53
N VAL A 128 -1.87 10.91 14.36
CA VAL A 128 -2.63 11.17 13.14
C VAL A 128 -3.45 9.95 12.72
N LEU A 129 -2.85 8.76 12.73
CA LEU A 129 -3.52 7.51 12.40
C LEU A 129 -4.71 7.23 13.33
N GLN A 130 -4.52 7.42 14.64
CA GLN A 130 -5.59 7.28 15.63
C GLN A 130 -6.73 8.27 15.37
N GLY A 131 -6.39 9.53 15.05
CA GLY A 131 -7.38 10.55 14.70
C GLY A 131 -8.17 10.21 13.43
N ILE A 132 -7.51 9.67 12.40
CA ILE A 132 -8.17 9.26 11.15
C ILE A 132 -9.11 8.07 11.40
N LEU A 133 -8.69 7.05 12.15
CA LEU A 133 -9.53 5.90 12.50
C LEU A 133 -10.81 6.35 13.23
N ALA A 134 -10.66 7.25 14.20
CA ALA A 134 -11.81 7.80 14.93
C ALA A 134 -12.73 8.66 14.04
N ALA A 135 -12.17 9.53 13.20
CA ALA A 135 -12.94 10.44 12.37
C ALA A 135 -13.64 9.75 11.18
N ARG A 136 -12.97 8.77 10.56
CA ARG A 136 -13.45 8.12 9.34
C ARG A 136 -14.36 6.93 9.61
N PHE A 137 -14.03 6.12 10.63
CA PHE A 137 -14.72 4.87 10.92
C PHE A 137 -15.41 4.87 12.29
N GLY A 138 -15.20 5.90 13.12
CA GLY A 138 -15.70 5.91 14.49
C GLY A 138 -14.97 4.95 15.42
N ASP A 139 -13.81 4.44 15.01
CA ASP A 139 -13.07 3.42 15.73
C ASP A 139 -12.40 3.97 16.98
N VAL A 140 -12.60 3.29 18.09
CA VAL A 140 -11.83 3.50 19.32
C VAL A 140 -10.79 2.39 19.43
N VAL A 141 -9.53 2.78 19.33
CA VAL A 141 -8.40 1.85 19.31
C VAL A 141 -7.38 2.22 20.39
N ARG A 142 -6.63 1.22 20.84
CA ARG A 142 -5.46 1.43 21.68
C ARG A 142 -4.21 1.30 20.83
N MET A 143 -3.40 2.36 20.79
CA MET A 143 -2.08 2.34 20.16
C MET A 143 -1.05 1.88 21.21
N CYS A 144 -0.32 0.81 20.89
CA CYS A 144 0.81 0.38 21.69
C CYS A 144 2.04 1.28 21.42
N PRO A 145 3.04 1.30 22.31
CA PRO A 145 4.27 2.04 22.05
C PRO A 145 4.92 1.58 20.74
N PRO A 146 5.36 2.52 19.88
CA PRO A 146 6.04 2.16 18.65
C PRO A 146 7.40 1.53 18.93
N HIS A 147 7.79 0.55 18.14
CA HIS A 147 9.11 -0.06 18.18
C HIS A 147 9.82 0.08 16.82
N VAL A 148 11.14 0.19 16.87
CA VAL A 148 11.97 0.35 15.67
C VAL A 148 12.03 -0.98 14.92
N LEU A 149 11.86 -0.91 13.59
CA LEU A 149 12.05 -2.05 12.70
C LEU A 149 13.53 -2.19 12.36
N TYR A 150 14.19 -3.15 12.99
CA TYR A 150 15.57 -3.50 12.67
C TYR A 150 15.61 -4.37 11.41
N LYS A 151 16.59 -4.10 10.56
CA LYS A 151 16.97 -4.98 9.45
C LYS A 151 18.24 -5.71 9.83
N GLU A 152 18.27 -7.00 9.57
CA GLU A 152 19.42 -7.85 9.78
C GLU A 152 20.02 -8.28 8.44
N THR A 153 21.33 -8.48 8.41
CA THR A 153 22.03 -9.02 7.27
C THR A 153 23.07 -10.03 7.74
N ILE A 154 23.54 -10.86 6.84
CA ILE A 154 24.62 -11.82 7.14
C ILE A 154 25.98 -11.12 7.11
N ALA A 155 26.87 -11.51 8.01
CA ALA A 155 28.24 -10.98 8.07
C ALA A 155 29.17 -11.59 6.99
N ALA A 156 28.85 -12.78 6.50
CA ALA A 156 29.58 -13.50 5.46
C ALA A 156 28.65 -14.46 4.72
N PRO A 157 28.97 -14.84 3.47
CA PRO A 157 28.20 -15.84 2.76
C PRO A 157 28.07 -17.14 3.55
N VAL A 158 26.86 -17.68 3.61
CA VAL A 158 26.54 -18.91 4.36
C VAL A 158 25.67 -19.83 3.52
N VAL A 159 25.91 -21.14 3.66
CA VAL A 159 25.09 -22.17 3.00
C VAL A 159 24.23 -22.87 4.06
N GLY A 160 22.93 -22.82 3.84
CA GLY A 160 21.95 -23.60 4.60
C GLY A 160 21.47 -24.82 3.80
N ILE A 161 21.29 -25.95 4.48
CA ILE A 161 20.84 -27.18 3.87
C ILE A 161 19.52 -27.57 4.54
N GLY A 162 18.46 -27.68 3.74
CA GLY A 162 17.17 -28.21 4.14
C GLY A 162 16.95 -29.60 3.59
N HIS A 163 16.62 -30.55 4.45
CA HIS A 163 16.32 -31.92 4.09
C HIS A 163 14.87 -32.25 4.49
N TYR A 164 14.11 -32.81 3.58
CA TYR A 164 12.72 -33.16 3.79
C TYR A 164 12.36 -34.48 3.12
N GLU A 165 11.92 -35.47 3.90
CA GLU A 165 11.61 -36.82 3.43
C GLU A 165 10.28 -37.36 3.99
N PRO A 166 9.12 -36.74 3.66
CA PRO A 166 7.82 -37.26 4.05
C PRO A 166 7.31 -38.28 3.03
N LEU A 167 6.66 -39.33 3.49
CA LEU A 167 5.86 -40.28 2.66
C LEU A 167 6.58 -40.78 1.40
N ARG A 168 7.88 -41.08 1.49
CA ARG A 168 8.75 -41.54 0.38
C ARG A 168 9.03 -40.48 -0.70
N HIS A 169 8.78 -39.22 -0.44
CA HIS A 169 9.23 -38.13 -1.28
C HIS A 169 10.47 -37.52 -0.67
N TYR A 170 11.54 -37.45 -1.44
CA TYR A 170 12.80 -36.82 -1.01
C TYR A 170 12.97 -35.48 -1.64
N ALA A 171 13.31 -34.47 -0.84
CA ALA A 171 13.72 -33.17 -1.29
C ALA A 171 14.90 -32.66 -0.43
N GLU A 172 15.98 -32.28 -1.09
CA GLU A 172 17.12 -31.62 -0.47
C GLU A 172 17.34 -30.29 -1.16
N VAL A 173 17.40 -29.20 -0.38
CA VAL A 173 17.56 -27.84 -0.88
C VAL A 173 18.80 -27.23 -0.24
N TRP A 174 19.68 -26.75 -1.06
CA TRP A 174 20.88 -26.01 -0.67
C TRP A 174 20.68 -24.54 -1.02
N LEU A 175 20.63 -23.68 -0.02
CA LEU A 175 20.45 -22.25 -0.18
C LEU A 175 21.73 -21.54 0.21
N LYS A 176 22.31 -20.78 -0.72
CA LYS A 176 23.41 -19.86 -0.45
C LYS A 176 22.83 -18.47 -0.26
N LEU A 177 23.14 -17.85 0.87
CA LEU A 177 22.89 -16.45 1.18
C LEU A 177 24.19 -15.67 0.98
N GLU A 178 24.16 -14.59 0.20
CA GLU A 178 25.32 -13.72 -0.06
C GLU A 178 24.88 -12.25 -0.27
#